data_13f3a4c9d73ebf82949bb23c1d6553af
#
_entry.id   13f3a4c9d73ebf82949bb23c1d6553af
#
_cell.length_a   1.000
_cell.length_b   1.000
_cell.length_c   1.000
_cell.angle_alpha   90.00
_cell.angle_beta   90.00
_cell.angle_gamma   90.00
#
_symmetry.space_group_name_H-M   'P 1'
#
loop_
_entity.id
_entity.type
_entity.pdbx_description
1 polymer ?
#
loop_
_entity_poly.entity_id
_entity_poly.type
_entity_poly.pdbx_seq_one_letter_code
_entity_poly.pdbx_strand_id
1 'polypeptide(L)'
;MTIVNERVAAHIEGDFVVFLIGARVNRWWKIPQILQVGRAMGRMLDELDRHPELGLLHHESWPGRTAIIVQYWRSFEHLHAYARMKDAEHLPAWADFNRKIGLNGDVGIWHETYLVRAGEYEAIYGNMPAFGLAKAGSAIPASGKATTAKGRLGQSSGEDAPIEPAT
;
A
#
# COMPACT_ATOMS: atom_id res chain seq x y z
N MET A 1 8.74 15.27 8.40
CA MET A 1 8.37 14.01 9.11
C MET A 1 9.39 13.77 10.22
N THR A 2 8.94 13.51 11.45
CA THR A 2 9.84 13.28 12.59
C THR A 2 10.29 11.82 12.59
N ILE A 3 11.61 11.60 12.65
CA ILE A 3 12.18 10.25 12.79
C ILE A 3 11.93 9.78 14.23
N VAL A 4 11.43 8.56 14.39
CA VAL A 4 11.26 7.90 15.67
C VAL A 4 12.48 7.02 15.91
N ASN A 5 13.30 7.37 16.90
CA ASN A 5 14.55 6.67 17.22
C ASN A 5 14.34 5.37 18.02
N GLU A 6 13.10 4.94 18.15
CA GLU A 6 12.70 3.71 18.83
C GLU A 6 12.15 2.69 17.83
N ARG A 7 12.08 1.43 18.26
CA ARG A 7 11.35 0.41 17.50
C ARG A 7 9.87 0.55 17.77
N VAL A 8 9.11 0.67 16.69
CA VAL A 8 7.64 0.71 16.73
C VAL A 8 7.07 -0.39 15.85
N ALA A 9 5.96 -0.96 16.27
CA ALA A 9 5.14 -1.88 15.50
C ALA A 9 3.93 -1.12 14.93
N ALA A 10 3.24 -1.71 13.96
CA ALA A 10 1.95 -1.21 13.49
C ALA A 10 0.81 -1.94 14.18
N HIS A 11 -0.26 -1.21 14.46
CA HIS A 11 -1.54 -1.76 14.89
C HIS A 11 -2.66 -1.18 14.02
N ILE A 12 -3.48 -2.07 13.48
CA ILE A 12 -4.71 -1.72 12.76
C ILE A 12 -5.86 -2.54 13.34
N GLU A 13 -6.99 -1.89 13.54
CA GLU A 13 -8.18 -2.53 14.10
C GLU A 13 -8.98 -3.25 13.02
N GLY A 14 -9.32 -4.50 13.29
CA GLY A 14 -10.12 -5.34 12.39
C GLY A 14 -9.34 -5.85 11.18
N ASP A 15 -10.09 -6.43 10.24
CA ASP A 15 -9.59 -6.88 8.96
C ASP A 15 -9.32 -5.68 8.05
N PHE A 16 -8.40 -5.83 7.11
CA PHE A 16 -8.08 -4.81 6.13
C PHE A 16 -7.59 -5.43 4.81
N VAL A 17 -7.37 -4.59 3.82
CA VAL A 17 -6.87 -5.03 2.52
C VAL A 17 -5.57 -4.31 2.19
N VAL A 18 -4.58 -5.07 1.75
CA VAL A 18 -3.40 -4.54 1.07
C VAL A 18 -3.61 -4.70 -0.42
N PHE A 19 -3.56 -3.59 -1.13
CA PHE A 19 -3.68 -3.55 -2.58
C PHE A 19 -2.41 -2.97 -3.19
N LEU A 20 -1.74 -3.78 -3.98
CA LEU A 20 -0.59 -3.37 -4.76
C LEU A 20 -1.06 -3.07 -6.17
N ILE A 21 -0.75 -1.89 -6.67
CA ILE A 21 -1.04 -1.51 -8.05
C ILE A 21 0.13 -0.78 -8.64
N GLY A 22 0.36 -0.97 -9.92
CA GLY A 22 1.45 -0.28 -10.58
C GLY A 22 1.43 -0.36 -12.09
N ALA A 23 2.41 0.30 -12.67
CA ALA A 23 2.62 0.30 -14.09
C ALA A 23 4.09 0.00 -14.42
N ARG A 24 4.31 -0.74 -15.49
CA ARG A 24 5.64 -1.02 -16.02
C ARG A 24 5.84 -0.34 -17.35
N VAL A 25 6.89 0.47 -17.45
CA VAL A 25 7.33 1.06 -18.71
C VAL A 25 8.09 0.01 -19.50
N ASN A 26 7.48 -0.53 -20.55
CA ASN A 26 8.11 -1.49 -21.45
C ASN A 26 8.91 -0.80 -22.55
N ARG A 27 8.40 0.32 -23.08
CA ARG A 27 9.05 1.15 -24.11
C ARG A 27 9.25 2.57 -23.59
N TRP A 28 10.46 2.86 -23.13
CA TRP A 28 10.80 4.14 -22.46
C TRP A 28 10.65 5.37 -23.37
N TRP A 29 10.73 5.21 -24.69
CA TRP A 29 10.52 6.31 -25.64
C TRP A 29 9.06 6.72 -25.83
N LYS A 30 8.13 5.96 -25.28
CA LYS A 30 6.68 6.23 -25.30
C LYS A 30 6.27 7.18 -24.16
N ILE A 31 6.99 8.32 -24.04
CA ILE A 31 6.82 9.29 -22.98
C ILE A 31 5.37 9.78 -22.80
N PRO A 32 4.60 10.09 -23.87
CA PRO A 32 3.22 10.56 -23.68
C PRO A 32 2.33 9.54 -22.95
N GLN A 33 2.47 8.25 -23.26
CA GLN A 33 1.70 7.17 -22.62
C GLN A 33 2.11 7.01 -21.14
N ILE A 34 3.41 7.11 -20.84
CA ILE A 34 3.94 7.02 -19.49
C ILE A 34 3.38 8.16 -18.62
N LEU A 35 3.43 9.39 -19.15
CA LEU A 35 2.90 10.57 -18.46
C LEU A 35 1.38 10.50 -18.27
N GLN A 36 0.66 9.95 -19.24
CA GLN A 36 -0.79 9.76 -19.15
C GLN A 36 -1.16 8.82 -18.00
N VAL A 37 -0.50 7.64 -17.93
CA VAL A 37 -0.73 6.67 -16.84
C VAL A 37 -0.37 7.29 -15.48
N GLY A 38 0.79 7.93 -15.38
CA GLY A 38 1.23 8.60 -14.14
C GLY A 38 0.25 9.68 -13.66
N ARG A 39 -0.25 10.53 -14.56
CA ARG A 39 -1.25 11.56 -14.23
C ARG A 39 -2.59 10.96 -13.80
N ALA A 40 -3.03 9.88 -14.45
CA ALA A 40 -4.26 9.19 -14.09
C ALA A 40 -4.16 8.60 -12.68
N MET A 41 -3.05 7.93 -12.36
CA MET A 41 -2.79 7.41 -11.01
C MET A 41 -2.73 8.53 -9.96
N GLY A 42 -2.06 9.66 -10.28
CA GLY A 42 -2.02 10.83 -9.40
C GLY A 42 -3.42 11.37 -9.08
N ARG A 43 -4.28 11.57 -10.08
CA ARG A 43 -5.65 12.04 -9.86
C ARG A 43 -6.49 11.08 -9.00
N MET A 44 -6.35 9.77 -9.22
CA MET A 44 -7.04 8.77 -8.38
C MET A 44 -6.59 8.84 -6.92
N LEU A 45 -5.30 9.00 -6.66
CA LEU A 45 -4.81 9.15 -5.29
C LEU A 45 -5.26 10.47 -4.67
N ASP A 46 -5.20 11.59 -5.42
CA ASP A 46 -5.69 12.89 -4.97
C ASP A 46 -7.19 12.88 -4.64
N GLU A 47 -8.00 12.11 -5.38
CA GLU A 47 -9.42 11.91 -5.09
C GLU A 47 -9.60 11.12 -3.79
N LEU A 48 -8.91 10.00 -3.66
CA LEU A 48 -8.97 9.15 -2.48
C LEU A 48 -8.50 9.85 -1.20
N ASP A 49 -7.48 10.70 -1.30
CA ASP A 49 -6.97 11.48 -0.16
C ASP A 49 -7.98 12.55 0.31
N ARG A 50 -8.81 13.09 -0.61
CA ARG A 50 -9.87 14.05 -0.28
C ARG A 50 -11.15 13.39 0.25
N HIS A 51 -11.32 12.09 -0.01
CA HIS A 51 -12.53 11.33 0.27
C HIS A 51 -12.26 10.10 1.13
N PRO A 52 -11.88 10.28 2.43
CA PRO A 52 -11.58 9.16 3.33
C PRO A 52 -12.75 8.19 3.54
N GLU A 53 -13.99 8.63 3.27
CA GLU A 53 -15.20 7.81 3.28
C GLU A 53 -15.16 6.70 2.23
N LEU A 54 -14.37 6.84 1.17
CA LEU A 54 -14.16 5.81 0.15
C LEU A 54 -13.35 4.61 0.67
N GLY A 55 -12.73 4.75 1.85
CA GLY A 55 -12.15 3.65 2.60
C GLY A 55 -10.66 3.40 2.35
N LEU A 56 -9.96 4.25 1.59
CA LEU A 56 -8.50 4.24 1.59
C LEU A 56 -7.99 4.74 2.95
N LEU A 57 -7.16 3.94 3.62
CA LEU A 57 -6.58 4.28 4.91
C LEU A 57 -5.24 5.00 4.74
N HIS A 58 -4.43 4.53 3.81
CA HIS A 58 -3.14 5.14 3.49
C HIS A 58 -2.57 4.55 2.18
N HIS A 59 -1.66 5.28 1.56
CA HIS A 59 -0.87 4.77 0.44
C HIS A 59 0.59 5.24 0.49
N GLU A 60 1.47 4.47 -0.12
CA GLU A 60 2.86 4.83 -0.39
C GLU A 60 3.18 4.55 -1.86
N SER A 61 4.00 5.39 -2.48
CA SER A 61 4.29 5.31 -3.92
C SER A 61 5.78 5.30 -4.20
N TRP A 62 6.21 4.37 -5.06
CA TRP A 62 7.60 4.29 -5.53
C TRP A 62 7.61 4.42 -7.05
N PRO A 63 8.11 5.56 -7.57
CA PRO A 63 8.29 5.73 -9.01
C PRO A 63 9.46 4.88 -9.51
N GLY A 64 9.42 4.51 -10.78
CA GLY A 64 10.49 3.76 -11.44
C GLY A 64 10.03 3.16 -12.75
N ARG A 65 10.90 2.35 -13.37
CA ARG A 65 10.55 1.61 -14.60
C ARG A 65 9.35 0.68 -14.36
N THR A 66 9.30 0.06 -13.19
CA THR A 66 8.11 -0.61 -12.66
C THR A 66 7.71 0.19 -11.43
N ALA A 67 6.78 1.12 -11.59
CA ALA A 67 6.23 1.87 -10.49
C ALA A 67 5.32 0.96 -9.65
N ILE A 68 5.30 1.21 -8.35
CA ILE A 68 4.42 0.51 -7.41
C ILE A 68 3.76 1.53 -6.48
N ILE A 69 2.49 1.31 -6.20
CA ILE A 69 1.73 1.97 -5.15
C ILE A 69 1.20 0.86 -4.23
N VAL A 70 1.54 0.95 -2.97
CA VAL A 70 0.98 0.10 -1.91
C VAL A 70 -0.13 0.87 -1.26
N GLN A 71 -1.34 0.32 -1.24
CA GLN A 71 -2.53 0.92 -0.67
C GLN A 71 -3.06 0.04 0.46
N TYR A 72 -3.52 0.67 1.53
CA TYR A 72 -4.18 0.02 2.66
C TYR A 72 -5.64 0.46 2.66
N TRP A 73 -6.55 -0.50 2.59
CA TRP A 73 -7.99 -0.25 2.48
C TRP A 73 -8.73 -0.82 3.68
N ARG A 74 -9.80 -0.16 4.08
CA ARG A 74 -10.66 -0.57 5.19
C ARG A 74 -11.27 -1.95 4.96
N SER A 75 -11.69 -2.25 3.73
CA SER A 75 -12.19 -3.57 3.33
C SER A 75 -12.13 -3.76 1.81
N PHE A 76 -12.35 -5.00 1.37
CA PHE A 76 -12.46 -5.31 -0.05
C PHE A 76 -13.68 -4.65 -0.69
N GLU A 77 -14.79 -4.51 0.05
CA GLU A 77 -16.00 -3.85 -0.43
C GLU A 77 -15.75 -2.38 -0.77
N HIS A 78 -14.96 -1.65 0.04
CA HIS A 78 -14.59 -0.28 -0.26
C HIS A 78 -13.73 -0.18 -1.53
N LEU A 79 -12.69 -1.01 -1.63
CA LEU A 79 -11.84 -1.08 -2.83
C LEU A 79 -12.66 -1.42 -4.08
N HIS A 80 -13.52 -2.43 -3.99
CA HIS A 80 -14.37 -2.88 -5.09
C HIS A 80 -15.41 -1.83 -5.48
N ALA A 81 -16.03 -1.16 -4.50
CA ALA A 81 -16.98 -0.08 -4.75
C ALA A 81 -16.32 1.08 -5.50
N TYR A 82 -15.13 1.52 -5.05
CA TYR A 82 -14.36 2.57 -5.73
C TYR A 82 -14.00 2.16 -7.17
N ALA A 83 -13.51 0.94 -7.36
CA ALA A 83 -13.15 0.44 -8.69
C ALA A 83 -14.32 0.42 -9.69
N ARG A 84 -15.56 0.41 -9.21
CA ARG A 84 -16.80 0.37 -10.02
C ARG A 84 -17.58 1.68 -10.01
N MET A 85 -17.16 2.67 -9.27
CA MET A 85 -17.84 3.95 -9.15
C MET A 85 -17.75 4.72 -10.47
N LYS A 86 -18.92 5.03 -11.06
CA LYS A 86 -18.99 5.62 -12.41
C LYS A 86 -18.49 7.06 -12.45
N ASP A 87 -18.68 7.78 -11.35
CA ASP A 87 -18.35 9.21 -11.23
C ASP A 87 -16.95 9.44 -10.62
N ALA A 88 -16.20 8.36 -10.33
CA ALA A 88 -14.83 8.42 -9.82
C ALA A 88 -13.80 8.42 -10.95
N GLU A 89 -12.59 8.89 -10.65
CA GLU A 89 -11.45 8.96 -11.60
C GLU A 89 -11.02 7.59 -12.15
N HIS A 90 -11.30 6.49 -11.45
CA HIS A 90 -10.85 5.15 -11.84
C HIS A 90 -11.44 4.68 -13.18
N LEU A 91 -12.77 4.71 -13.37
CA LEU A 91 -13.38 4.17 -14.60
C LEU A 91 -13.04 4.97 -15.87
N PRO A 92 -13.06 6.31 -15.87
CA PRO A 92 -12.58 7.10 -17.00
C PRO A 92 -11.09 6.84 -17.31
N ALA A 93 -10.25 6.73 -16.29
CA ALA A 93 -8.83 6.43 -16.47
C ALA A 93 -8.60 5.05 -17.09
N TRP A 94 -9.36 4.04 -16.66
CA TRP A 94 -9.32 2.69 -17.20
C TRP A 94 -9.81 2.64 -18.66
N ALA A 95 -10.91 3.32 -18.98
CA ALA A 95 -11.42 3.42 -20.34
C ALA A 95 -10.41 4.11 -21.28
N ASP A 96 -9.77 5.18 -20.80
CA ASP A 96 -8.74 5.91 -21.54
C ASP A 96 -7.49 5.05 -21.78
N PHE A 97 -7.06 4.29 -20.77
CA PHE A 97 -5.94 3.35 -20.90
C PHE A 97 -6.26 2.29 -21.97
N ASN A 98 -7.41 1.62 -21.88
CA ASN A 98 -7.79 0.59 -22.84
C ASN A 98 -7.89 1.12 -24.27
N ARG A 99 -8.39 2.34 -24.46
CA ARG A 99 -8.52 2.96 -25.77
C ARG A 99 -7.17 3.36 -26.39
N LYS A 100 -6.24 3.91 -25.60
CA LYS A 100 -4.99 4.52 -26.09
C LYS A 100 -3.79 3.61 -26.02
N ILE A 101 -3.74 2.73 -25.05
CA ILE A 101 -2.62 1.84 -24.79
C ILE A 101 -3.06 0.39 -24.98
N GLY A 102 -4.11 -0.05 -24.27
CA GLY A 102 -4.66 -1.39 -24.39
C GLY A 102 -3.57 -2.47 -24.28
N LEU A 103 -3.54 -3.37 -25.25
CA LEU A 103 -2.58 -4.48 -25.33
C LEU A 103 -1.42 -4.24 -26.31
N ASN A 104 -1.09 -2.97 -26.62
CA ASN A 104 -0.01 -2.65 -27.55
C ASN A 104 1.41 -2.93 -27.00
N GLY A 105 1.53 -3.24 -25.70
CA GLY A 105 2.78 -3.59 -25.02
C GLY A 105 3.67 -2.40 -24.66
N ASP A 106 3.22 -1.15 -24.82
CA ASP A 106 4.02 0.04 -24.49
C ASP A 106 4.16 0.24 -22.97
N VAL A 107 3.05 0.11 -22.25
CA VAL A 107 2.97 0.19 -20.79
C VAL A 107 2.13 -0.98 -20.28
N GLY A 108 2.67 -1.73 -19.33
CA GLY A 108 1.94 -2.76 -18.60
C GLY A 108 1.29 -2.17 -17.36
N ILE A 109 0.11 -2.69 -16.98
CA ILE A 109 -0.53 -2.44 -15.69
C ILE A 109 -0.64 -3.77 -14.95
N TRP A 110 -0.48 -3.73 -13.64
CA TRP A 110 -0.60 -4.90 -12.78
C TRP A 110 -1.21 -4.50 -11.45
N HIS A 111 -1.85 -5.45 -10.79
CA HIS A 111 -2.28 -5.29 -9.41
C HIS A 111 -2.33 -6.65 -8.69
N GLU A 112 -2.27 -6.60 -7.37
CA GLU A 112 -2.44 -7.74 -6.47
C GLU A 112 -3.27 -7.28 -5.27
N THR A 113 -4.14 -8.16 -4.77
CA THR A 113 -5.01 -7.87 -3.63
C THR A 113 -4.81 -8.93 -2.56
N TYR A 114 -4.51 -8.48 -1.34
CA TYR A 114 -4.33 -9.35 -0.18
C TYR A 114 -5.36 -9.01 0.88
N LEU A 115 -6.20 -9.96 1.22
CA LEU A 115 -7.15 -9.85 2.33
C LEU A 115 -6.40 -10.24 3.61
N VAL A 116 -6.26 -9.32 4.53
CA VAL A 116 -5.51 -9.51 5.77
C VAL A 116 -6.51 -9.54 6.93
N ARG A 117 -6.52 -10.64 7.68
CA ARG A 117 -7.36 -10.77 8.87
C ARG A 117 -6.71 -10.10 10.07
N ALA A 118 -7.53 -9.67 11.00
CA ALA A 118 -7.08 -9.09 12.26
C ALA A 118 -6.07 -10.01 12.96
N GLY A 119 -4.90 -9.48 13.28
CA GLY A 119 -3.82 -10.24 13.92
C GLY A 119 -2.97 -11.13 12.99
N GLU A 120 -3.33 -11.29 11.69
CA GLU A 120 -2.55 -12.07 10.73
C GLU A 120 -1.54 -11.21 9.95
N TYR A 121 -0.95 -10.24 10.59
CA TYR A 121 0.09 -9.38 10.05
C TYR A 121 1.10 -9.00 11.14
N GLU A 122 2.28 -8.65 10.73
CA GLU A 122 3.27 -8.02 11.60
C GLU A 122 4.01 -6.93 10.85
N ALA A 123 4.44 -5.91 11.57
CA ALA A 123 5.27 -4.84 11.03
C ALA A 123 6.16 -4.29 12.13
N ILE A 124 7.39 -3.95 11.77
CA ILE A 124 8.37 -3.32 12.65
C ILE A 124 9.09 -2.21 11.91
N TYR A 125 9.27 -1.09 12.58
CA TYR A 125 9.98 0.08 12.08
C TYR A 125 11.04 0.50 13.11
N GLY A 126 12.20 0.87 12.63
CA GLY A 126 13.29 1.39 13.47
C GLY A 126 13.99 2.54 12.76
N ASN A 127 14.24 3.63 13.46
CA ASN A 127 14.88 4.82 12.90
C ASN A 127 14.15 5.38 11.67
N MET A 128 12.82 5.31 11.65
CA MET A 128 11.96 5.78 10.56
C MET A 128 10.86 6.70 11.09
N PRO A 129 10.31 7.59 10.27
CA PRO A 129 9.01 8.17 10.56
C PRO A 129 7.92 7.09 10.47
N ALA A 130 6.72 7.37 10.96
CA ALA A 130 5.56 6.51 10.68
C ALA A 130 5.44 6.27 9.17
N PHE A 131 5.24 5.01 8.78
CA PHE A 131 5.30 4.58 7.38
C PHE A 131 4.34 3.42 7.13
N GLY A 132 3.82 3.33 5.91
CA GLY A 132 3.03 2.20 5.45
C GLY A 132 1.87 1.85 6.40
N LEU A 133 1.86 0.62 6.93
CA LEU A 133 0.79 0.14 7.81
C LEU A 133 0.66 0.95 9.11
N ALA A 134 1.77 1.49 9.64
CA ALA A 134 1.73 2.35 10.84
C ALA A 134 1.06 3.71 10.60
N LYS A 135 0.96 4.15 9.34
CA LYS A 135 0.17 5.33 8.96
C LYS A 135 -1.29 4.96 8.64
N ALA A 136 -1.53 3.79 8.06
CA ALA A 136 -2.87 3.29 7.79
C ALA A 136 -3.66 3.02 9.08
N GLY A 137 -2.97 2.58 10.14
CA GLY A 137 -3.51 2.37 11.47
C GLY A 137 -2.84 3.29 12.50
N SER A 138 -2.04 2.70 13.39
CA SER A 138 -1.29 3.44 14.41
C SER A 138 0.08 2.81 14.64
N ALA A 139 1.05 3.65 15.02
CA ALA A 139 2.35 3.20 15.51
C ALA A 139 2.26 2.94 17.02
N ILE A 140 2.68 1.76 17.46
CA ILE A 140 2.72 1.37 18.89
C ILE A 140 4.15 0.99 19.28
N PRO A 141 4.58 1.18 20.54
CA PRO A 141 5.89 0.74 20.99
C PRO A 141 6.10 -0.76 20.78
N ALA A 142 7.23 -1.15 20.21
CA ALA A 142 7.60 -2.56 20.04
C ALA A 142 8.23 -3.10 21.34
N SER A 143 7.42 -3.20 22.41
CA SER A 143 7.82 -3.64 23.77
C SER A 143 7.07 -4.89 24.20
N GLY A 144 7.58 -5.57 25.24
CA GLY A 144 6.99 -6.82 25.72
C GLY A 144 6.90 -7.87 24.60
N LYS A 145 5.73 -8.49 24.44
CA LYS A 145 5.50 -9.47 23.37
C LYS A 145 5.71 -8.91 21.95
N ALA A 146 5.56 -7.60 21.76
CA ALA A 146 5.73 -6.98 20.45
C ALA A 146 7.21 -6.81 20.03
N THR A 147 8.18 -7.21 20.87
CA THR A 147 9.62 -7.20 20.51
C THR A 147 9.95 -8.22 19.42
N THR A 148 9.24 -9.35 19.37
CA THR A 148 9.48 -10.43 18.39
C THR A 148 8.37 -10.50 17.33
N ALA A 149 8.71 -11.05 16.16
CA ALA A 149 7.72 -11.23 15.07
C ALA A 149 6.59 -12.17 15.49
N LYS A 150 6.93 -13.30 16.16
CA LYS A 150 5.92 -14.24 16.68
C LYS A 150 5.02 -13.60 17.74
N GLY A 151 5.60 -12.76 18.62
CA GLY A 151 4.83 -12.02 19.61
C GLY A 151 3.86 -11.02 18.98
N ARG A 152 4.27 -10.33 17.90
CA ARG A 152 3.38 -9.42 17.14
C ARG A 152 2.25 -10.17 16.43
N LEU A 153 2.52 -11.40 15.97
CA LEU A 153 1.51 -12.31 15.41
C LEU A 153 0.66 -13.04 16.47
N GLY A 154 0.90 -12.77 17.77
CA GLY A 154 0.19 -13.46 18.84
C GLY A 154 0.56 -14.95 18.99
N GLN A 155 1.66 -15.40 18.39
CA GLN A 155 2.12 -16.79 18.38
C GLN A 155 3.12 -17.10 19.51
N SER A 156 3.57 -16.11 20.25
CA SER A 156 4.40 -16.26 21.45
C SER A 156 4.15 -15.11 22.43
N SER A 157 4.59 -15.29 23.68
CA SER A 157 4.57 -14.24 24.71
C SER A 157 5.73 -13.24 24.61
N GLY A 158 6.60 -13.37 23.59
CA GLY A 158 7.78 -12.53 23.39
C GLY A 158 9.06 -13.16 23.96
N GLU A 159 9.03 -14.42 24.32
CA GLU A 159 10.15 -15.19 24.91
C GLU A 159 11.09 -15.83 23.85
N ASP A 160 10.93 -15.43 22.59
CA ASP A 160 11.82 -15.94 21.54
C ASP A 160 13.25 -15.48 21.81
N ALA A 161 14.21 -16.41 21.71
CA ALA A 161 15.61 -16.10 21.89
C ALA A 161 16.06 -14.97 20.96
N PRO A 162 16.85 -13.99 21.45
CA PRO A 162 17.40 -12.95 20.59
C PRO A 162 18.23 -13.57 19.46
N ILE A 163 18.08 -13.05 18.25
CA ILE A 163 19.01 -13.38 17.17
C ILE A 163 20.35 -12.75 17.55
N GLU A 164 21.38 -13.56 17.78
CA GLU A 164 22.72 -13.05 18.01
C GLU A 164 23.20 -12.30 16.75
N PRO A 165 23.76 -11.09 16.90
CA PRO A 165 24.33 -10.39 15.76
C PRO A 165 25.45 -11.23 15.16
N ALA A 166 25.47 -11.33 13.83
CA ALA A 166 26.58 -11.95 13.11
C ALA A 166 27.89 -11.21 13.49
N THR A 167 28.84 -11.95 14.05
CA THR A 167 30.19 -11.45 14.37
C THR A 167 31.00 -11.18 13.11
#